data_2faf359fe78053f7168624761c8100a0
#
_entry.id   2faf359fe78053f7168624761c8100a0
#
_cell.length_a   1.000
_cell.length_b   1.000
_cell.length_c   1.000
_cell.angle_alpha   90.00
_cell.angle_beta   90.00
_cell.angle_gamma   90.00
#
_symmetry.space_group_name_H-M   'P 1'
#
loop_
_entity.id
_entity.type
_entity.pdbx_description
1 polymer ?
#
loop_
_entity_poly.entity_id
_entity_poly.type
_entity_poly.pdbx_seq_one_letter_code
_entity_poly.pdbx_strand_id
1 'polypeptide(L)'
;MGYQWSYGDILEAVEKITPEDQPALIHGDRVTNWGDFIRRTNNLARNLLASGVEPGEKVAFYMRNCPEYSEGIAAGFKAGLTHVNVNYRYIEHELIYLIDNSDATVVIYQSEFQYYVDEIKTRLPNVKHWLIVDDGKASSYEDMANHGDGSSPGIKHSPDDLLFLYTGGTTGMPKGVMWRHDDLFKVLGAGGNVRLGEPPCADMTELLGRLKANPRTVNLPLPPIMHGTGLLSAVGAMASGGTCITLTSRSFEPELALENITKHKVTQVTIVGDAFARPMLEVLDENPGKYDISSVGVINSSGVMWTKEIKAGLLKHNQNVLLSDAFSSSEAIGIGTSLMTKDQTIDVAKFALGPNCKVFSEDLKEVQPGTGESGMVAVKGFLPIGYYKDQEKTDKTFIVIGGIRYSIPGDWVRVEDDGSLTLLGRGSNCINTAGEKVYPEEVEEALKFHEAVADALVVGVKDEKWGQSITAVVQPHEGCVIDELALREFSRKHLAAYKLPKKILIKDDLNRAPNGKADYKSIQEYAEQQLGIN
;
A
#
# COMPACT_ATOMS: atom_id res chain seq x y z
N MET A 1 7.84 29.12 -10.25
CA MET A 1 7.48 28.00 -9.35
C MET A 1 6.22 27.35 -9.93
N GLY A 2 6.13 26.01 -9.97
CA GLY A 2 4.94 25.32 -10.44
C GLY A 2 3.75 25.51 -9.50
N TYR A 3 2.58 25.06 -9.93
CA TYR A 3 1.37 25.09 -9.10
C TYR A 3 1.57 24.30 -7.80
N GLN A 4 0.98 24.75 -6.71
CA GLN A 4 1.05 24.10 -5.40
C GLN A 4 -0.31 23.47 -5.07
N TRP A 5 -0.30 22.21 -4.64
CA TRP A 5 -1.49 21.39 -4.47
C TRP A 5 -1.79 21.12 -3.00
N SER A 6 -3.05 21.17 -2.65
CA SER A 6 -3.60 20.69 -1.39
C SER A 6 -4.78 19.74 -1.69
N TYR A 7 -4.88 18.62 -0.98
CA TYR A 7 -6.03 17.72 -1.14
C TYR A 7 -7.34 18.39 -0.70
N GLY A 8 -7.32 19.32 0.26
CA GLY A 8 -8.49 20.11 0.59
C GLY A 8 -9.00 20.93 -0.59
N ASP A 9 -8.11 21.70 -1.24
CA ASP A 9 -8.45 22.49 -2.44
C ASP A 9 -8.90 21.61 -3.62
N ILE A 10 -8.22 20.46 -3.83
CA ILE A 10 -8.58 19.50 -4.88
C ILE A 10 -10.01 18.98 -4.67
N LEU A 11 -10.34 18.52 -3.46
CA LEU A 11 -11.67 18.00 -3.14
C LEU A 11 -12.73 19.08 -3.35
N GLU A 12 -12.55 20.28 -2.80
CA GLU A 12 -13.49 21.38 -2.97
C GLU A 12 -13.69 21.81 -4.45
N ALA A 13 -12.65 21.68 -5.27
CA ALA A 13 -12.74 21.98 -6.69
C ALA A 13 -13.44 20.86 -7.47
N VAL A 14 -13.13 19.60 -7.17
CA VAL A 14 -13.72 18.42 -7.81
C VAL A 14 -15.21 18.30 -7.50
N GLU A 15 -15.62 18.61 -6.28
CA GLU A 15 -17.03 18.64 -5.87
C GLU A 15 -17.91 19.55 -6.75
N LYS A 16 -17.37 20.69 -7.20
CA LYS A 16 -18.09 21.63 -8.06
C LYS A 16 -18.38 21.12 -9.47
N ILE A 17 -17.69 20.06 -9.88
CA ILE A 17 -17.82 19.49 -11.24
C ILE A 17 -18.38 18.07 -11.24
N THR A 18 -18.58 17.48 -10.07
CA THR A 18 -19.08 16.11 -9.94
C THR A 18 -20.60 16.13 -9.78
N PRO A 19 -21.38 15.36 -10.55
CA PRO A 19 -22.82 15.26 -10.39
C PRO A 19 -23.19 14.75 -8.99
N GLU A 20 -24.12 15.41 -8.32
CA GLU A 20 -24.53 15.08 -6.95
C GLU A 20 -25.18 13.70 -6.82
N ASP A 21 -25.84 13.22 -7.88
CA ASP A 21 -26.51 11.92 -7.93
C ASP A 21 -25.58 10.75 -8.25
N GLN A 22 -24.32 11.05 -8.65
CA GLN A 22 -23.32 10.01 -8.91
C GLN A 22 -22.89 9.34 -7.60
N PRO A 23 -22.75 7.99 -7.56
CA PRO A 23 -22.17 7.31 -6.40
C PRO A 23 -20.75 7.80 -6.09
N ALA A 24 -20.51 8.19 -4.85
CA ALA A 24 -19.19 8.48 -4.30
C ALA A 24 -18.62 7.25 -3.59
N LEU A 25 -19.43 6.63 -2.72
CA LEU A 25 -19.04 5.47 -1.92
C LEU A 25 -20.09 4.37 -2.05
N ILE A 26 -19.61 3.12 -2.17
CA ILE A 26 -20.47 1.92 -2.20
C ILE A 26 -19.91 0.91 -1.20
N HIS A 27 -20.80 0.35 -0.35
CA HIS A 27 -20.48 -0.69 0.63
C HIS A 27 -21.66 -1.64 0.74
N GLY A 28 -21.59 -2.76 0.03
CA GLY A 28 -22.73 -3.67 -0.11
C GLY A 28 -23.89 -3.00 -0.82
N ASP A 29 -25.02 -2.85 -0.11
CA ASP A 29 -26.21 -2.17 -0.62
C ASP A 29 -26.27 -0.68 -0.22
N ARG A 30 -25.35 -0.21 0.62
CA ARG A 30 -25.24 1.22 0.98
C ARG A 30 -24.57 1.97 -0.16
N VAL A 31 -25.25 2.99 -0.66
CA VAL A 31 -24.71 3.92 -1.66
C VAL A 31 -24.78 5.34 -1.09
N THR A 32 -23.65 5.99 -0.98
CA THR A 32 -23.54 7.42 -0.67
C THR A 32 -23.24 8.15 -1.97
N ASN A 33 -24.16 8.98 -2.43
CA ASN A 33 -23.94 9.81 -3.60
C ASN A 33 -23.04 11.01 -3.30
N TRP A 34 -22.48 11.63 -4.33
CA TRP A 34 -21.59 12.79 -4.15
C TRP A 34 -22.25 13.95 -3.40
N GLY A 35 -23.53 14.23 -3.60
CA GLY A 35 -24.26 15.25 -2.84
C GLY A 35 -24.26 14.98 -1.34
N ASP A 36 -24.57 13.74 -0.94
CA ASP A 36 -24.51 13.34 0.47
C ASP A 36 -23.07 13.28 1.00
N PHE A 37 -22.13 12.79 0.21
CA PHE A 37 -20.71 12.76 0.57
C PHE A 37 -20.18 14.17 0.85
N ILE A 38 -20.48 15.13 0.00
CA ILE A 38 -20.09 16.54 0.18
C ILE A 38 -20.70 17.11 1.46
N ARG A 39 -22.02 16.95 1.63
CA ARG A 39 -22.75 17.44 2.80
C ARG A 39 -22.17 16.86 4.10
N ARG A 40 -21.99 15.54 4.17
CA ARG A 40 -21.51 14.83 5.35
C ARG A 40 -20.07 15.21 5.70
N THR A 41 -19.17 15.23 4.70
CA THR A 41 -17.76 15.57 4.92
C THR A 41 -17.56 17.05 5.28
N ASN A 42 -18.35 17.96 4.72
CA ASN A 42 -18.35 19.37 5.11
C ASN A 42 -18.86 19.56 6.54
N ASN A 43 -19.96 18.91 6.90
CA ASN A 43 -20.49 18.96 8.26
C ASN A 43 -19.47 18.43 9.27
N LEU A 44 -18.88 17.24 9.01
CA LEU A 44 -17.89 16.65 9.89
C LEU A 44 -16.67 17.58 10.07
N ALA A 45 -16.15 18.15 8.98
CA ALA A 45 -15.04 19.10 9.03
C ALA A 45 -15.39 20.34 9.88
N ARG A 46 -16.55 20.95 9.64
CA ARG A 46 -17.02 22.13 10.39
C ARG A 46 -17.23 21.83 11.88
N ASN A 47 -17.85 20.69 12.19
CA ASN A 47 -18.12 20.31 13.58
C ASN A 47 -16.84 19.98 14.36
N LEU A 48 -15.84 19.37 13.72
CA LEU A 48 -14.52 19.21 14.32
C LEU A 48 -13.86 20.55 14.63
N LEU A 49 -13.83 21.47 13.66
CA LEU A 49 -13.28 22.81 13.86
C LEU A 49 -14.06 23.60 14.96
N ALA A 50 -15.40 23.54 14.93
CA ALA A 50 -16.24 24.19 15.93
C ALA A 50 -16.08 23.61 17.34
N SER A 51 -15.68 22.35 17.45
CA SER A 51 -15.39 21.68 18.74
C SER A 51 -13.99 21.92 19.29
N GLY A 52 -13.21 22.83 18.67
CA GLY A 52 -11.89 23.23 19.13
C GLY A 52 -10.74 22.38 18.58
N VAL A 53 -10.97 21.64 17.50
CA VAL A 53 -9.89 21.03 16.71
C VAL A 53 -9.35 22.10 15.75
N GLU A 54 -8.02 22.22 15.65
CA GLU A 54 -7.39 23.26 14.84
C GLU A 54 -6.74 22.68 13.58
N PRO A 55 -6.66 23.42 12.47
CA PRO A 55 -5.88 23.01 11.30
C PRO A 55 -4.44 22.63 11.69
N GLY A 56 -3.91 21.55 11.11
CA GLY A 56 -2.62 20.97 11.45
C GLY A 56 -2.66 19.94 12.58
N GLU A 57 -3.77 19.84 13.35
CA GLU A 57 -3.95 18.72 14.28
C GLU A 57 -4.16 17.39 13.54
N LYS A 58 -4.10 16.28 14.24
CA LYS A 58 -4.07 14.95 13.62
C LYS A 58 -5.34 14.18 13.93
N VAL A 59 -5.86 13.52 12.89
CA VAL A 59 -6.99 12.59 13.00
C VAL A 59 -6.50 11.16 12.71
N ALA A 60 -6.64 10.28 13.70
CA ALA A 60 -6.25 8.87 13.63
C ALA A 60 -7.46 7.99 13.28
N PHE A 61 -7.26 7.03 12.37
CA PHE A 61 -8.30 6.14 11.87
C PHE A 61 -8.03 4.71 12.30
N TYR A 62 -8.76 4.25 13.33
CA TYR A 62 -8.69 2.88 13.83
C TYR A 62 -9.89 2.08 13.30
N MET A 63 -9.82 1.71 12.03
CA MET A 63 -10.97 1.24 11.26
C MET A 63 -10.57 0.19 10.21
N ARG A 64 -11.52 -0.68 9.84
CA ARG A 64 -11.49 -1.45 8.58
C ARG A 64 -12.01 -0.58 7.43
N ASN A 65 -11.92 -1.11 6.22
CA ASN A 65 -12.48 -0.44 5.05
C ASN A 65 -14.00 -0.29 5.19
N CYS A 66 -14.46 0.94 5.21
CA CYS A 66 -15.89 1.31 5.22
C CYS A 66 -16.07 2.71 4.62
N PRO A 67 -17.29 3.13 4.29
CA PRO A 67 -17.57 4.47 3.75
C PRO A 67 -17.06 5.59 4.64
N GLU A 68 -17.26 5.46 5.95
CA GLU A 68 -16.90 6.47 6.95
C GLU A 68 -15.37 6.68 7.04
N TYR A 69 -14.56 5.70 6.63
CA TYR A 69 -13.12 5.90 6.52
C TYR A 69 -12.79 6.93 5.43
N SER A 70 -13.37 6.76 4.23
CA SER A 70 -13.18 7.71 3.11
C SER A 70 -13.78 9.07 3.41
N GLU A 71 -14.97 9.13 4.03
CA GLU A 71 -15.60 10.39 4.49
C GLU A 71 -14.70 11.10 5.51
N GLY A 72 -14.17 10.38 6.49
CA GLY A 72 -13.30 10.92 7.53
C GLY A 72 -11.98 11.49 6.96
N ILE A 73 -11.36 10.80 5.96
CA ILE A 73 -10.19 11.32 5.24
C ILE A 73 -10.53 12.63 4.54
N ALA A 74 -11.63 12.67 3.78
CA ALA A 74 -12.04 13.85 3.04
C ALA A 74 -12.37 15.01 3.97
N ALA A 75 -13.11 14.77 5.06
CA ALA A 75 -13.41 15.76 6.09
C ALA A 75 -12.14 16.27 6.77
N GLY A 76 -11.20 15.38 7.08
CA GLY A 76 -9.89 15.74 7.63
C GLY A 76 -9.14 16.70 6.72
N PHE A 77 -9.03 16.38 5.41
CA PHE A 77 -8.36 17.26 4.45
C PHE A 77 -9.08 18.61 4.29
N LYS A 78 -10.43 18.63 4.27
CA LYS A 78 -11.22 19.87 4.24
C LYS A 78 -11.10 20.71 5.51
N ALA A 79 -10.81 20.08 6.65
CA ALA A 79 -10.54 20.77 7.91
C ALA A 79 -9.06 21.14 8.10
N GLY A 80 -8.19 20.82 7.12
CA GLY A 80 -6.74 21.05 7.23
C GLY A 80 -6.05 20.14 8.26
N LEU A 81 -6.65 18.98 8.56
CA LEU A 81 -6.10 18.02 9.54
C LEU A 81 -5.15 17.04 8.86
N THR A 82 -4.16 16.59 9.64
CA THR A 82 -3.22 15.56 9.21
C THR A 82 -3.83 14.17 9.41
N HIS A 83 -3.91 13.38 8.33
CA HIS A 83 -4.31 11.98 8.38
C HIS A 83 -3.26 11.11 9.10
N VAL A 84 -3.72 10.21 9.96
CA VAL A 84 -2.90 9.17 10.62
C VAL A 84 -3.59 7.81 10.49
N ASN A 85 -2.98 6.88 9.77
CA ASN A 85 -3.47 5.51 9.70
C ASN A 85 -3.11 4.72 10.95
N VAL A 86 -4.08 3.95 11.48
CA VAL A 86 -3.87 3.01 12.59
C VAL A 86 -4.18 1.60 12.10
N ASN A 87 -3.27 0.68 12.34
CA ASN A 87 -3.52 -0.72 12.02
C ASN A 87 -4.61 -1.27 12.95
N TYR A 88 -5.73 -1.74 12.40
CA TYR A 88 -6.85 -2.27 13.17
C TYR A 88 -6.53 -3.56 13.95
N ARG A 89 -5.35 -4.16 13.72
CA ARG A 89 -4.84 -5.31 14.46
C ARG A 89 -4.05 -4.93 15.71
N TYR A 90 -3.71 -3.64 15.87
CA TYR A 90 -3.00 -3.19 17.04
C TYR A 90 -3.84 -3.36 18.30
N ILE A 91 -3.16 -3.73 19.36
CA ILE A 91 -3.71 -3.89 20.69
C ILE A 91 -3.22 -2.77 21.60
N GLU A 92 -3.61 -2.79 22.86
CA GLU A 92 -3.44 -1.72 23.84
C GLU A 92 -2.12 -0.94 23.74
N HIS A 93 -0.97 -1.61 23.88
CA HIS A 93 0.34 -0.92 23.93
C HIS A 93 0.74 -0.27 22.60
N GLU A 94 0.39 -0.89 21.47
CA GLU A 94 0.67 -0.35 20.14
C GLU A 94 -0.23 0.84 19.82
N LEU A 95 -1.50 0.76 20.22
CA LEU A 95 -2.46 1.85 20.07
C LEU A 95 -2.06 3.07 20.87
N ILE A 96 -1.71 2.89 22.16
CA ILE A 96 -1.24 3.98 23.02
C ILE A 96 -0.01 4.63 22.39
N TYR A 97 0.98 3.81 22.01
CA TYR A 97 2.19 4.34 21.40
C TYR A 97 1.88 5.16 20.14
N LEU A 98 1.10 4.61 19.19
CA LEU A 98 0.87 5.27 17.91
C LEU A 98 0.06 6.56 18.09
N ILE A 99 -1.01 6.53 18.88
CA ILE A 99 -1.89 7.70 19.08
C ILE A 99 -1.13 8.80 19.82
N ASP A 100 -0.35 8.47 20.87
CA ASP A 100 0.50 9.43 21.57
C ASP A 100 1.65 9.95 20.71
N ASN A 101 2.38 9.06 20.02
CA ASN A 101 3.49 9.45 19.16
C ASN A 101 3.04 10.36 18.02
N SER A 102 1.86 10.13 17.46
CA SER A 102 1.31 10.95 16.37
C SER A 102 0.76 12.31 16.84
N ASP A 103 0.60 12.53 18.15
CA ASP A 103 -0.15 13.67 18.70
C ASP A 103 -1.58 13.77 18.14
N ALA A 104 -2.23 12.63 17.92
CA ALA A 104 -3.60 12.63 17.43
C ALA A 104 -4.56 13.25 18.46
N THR A 105 -5.33 14.24 18.04
CA THR A 105 -6.35 14.89 18.87
C THR A 105 -7.76 14.40 18.57
N VAL A 106 -7.94 13.74 17.44
CA VAL A 106 -9.18 13.07 17.05
C VAL A 106 -8.87 11.61 16.74
N VAL A 107 -9.69 10.69 17.25
CA VAL A 107 -9.64 9.27 16.90
C VAL A 107 -11.01 8.86 16.38
N ILE A 108 -11.08 8.40 15.13
CA ILE A 108 -12.28 7.81 14.53
C ILE A 108 -12.08 6.30 14.51
N TYR A 109 -13.03 5.55 15.09
CA TYR A 109 -12.89 4.11 15.24
C TYR A 109 -14.21 3.38 15.07
N GLN A 110 -14.17 2.13 14.60
CA GLN A 110 -15.37 1.29 14.48
C GLN A 110 -15.77 0.70 15.82
N SER A 111 -17.08 0.51 16.01
CA SER A 111 -17.70 -0.01 17.24
C SER A 111 -17.16 -1.37 17.66
N GLU A 112 -16.69 -2.21 16.74
CA GLU A 112 -16.06 -3.49 17.04
C GLU A 112 -14.76 -3.35 17.86
N PHE A 113 -14.12 -2.18 17.83
CA PHE A 113 -12.90 -1.89 18.58
C PHE A 113 -13.15 -1.14 19.89
N GLN A 114 -14.41 -0.94 20.29
CA GLN A 114 -14.79 -0.21 21.50
C GLN A 114 -14.08 -0.73 22.76
N TYR A 115 -13.93 -2.06 22.87
CA TYR A 115 -13.24 -2.67 24.00
C TYR A 115 -11.81 -2.12 24.17
N TYR A 116 -11.01 -2.09 23.11
CA TYR A 116 -9.64 -1.54 23.15
C TYR A 116 -9.63 -0.05 23.44
N VAL A 117 -10.58 0.69 22.85
CA VAL A 117 -10.67 2.15 23.09
C VAL A 117 -11.00 2.46 24.55
N ASP A 118 -11.88 1.69 25.19
CA ASP A 118 -12.22 1.88 26.60
C ASP A 118 -11.03 1.65 27.54
N GLU A 119 -10.15 0.70 27.19
CA GLU A 119 -8.93 0.41 27.94
C GLU A 119 -7.87 1.51 27.83
N ILE A 120 -7.79 2.21 26.69
CA ILE A 120 -6.71 3.15 26.41
C ILE A 120 -7.08 4.62 26.56
N LYS A 121 -8.37 5.01 26.42
CA LYS A 121 -8.78 6.43 26.33
C LYS A 121 -8.39 7.28 27.51
N THR A 122 -8.39 6.72 28.73
CA THR A 122 -7.99 7.44 29.95
C THR A 122 -6.49 7.72 30.02
N ARG A 123 -5.69 6.99 29.24
CA ARG A 123 -4.22 7.12 29.15
C ARG A 123 -3.79 8.06 28.03
N LEU A 124 -4.72 8.58 27.24
CA LEU A 124 -4.50 9.46 26.09
C LEU A 124 -5.26 10.78 26.26
N PRO A 125 -4.91 11.59 27.28
CA PRO A 125 -5.67 12.80 27.64
C PRO A 125 -5.61 13.91 26.56
N ASN A 126 -4.69 13.83 25.60
CA ASN A 126 -4.57 14.79 24.51
C ASN A 126 -5.60 14.56 23.40
N VAL A 127 -6.25 13.41 23.35
CA VAL A 127 -7.32 13.14 22.40
C VAL A 127 -8.59 13.87 22.83
N LYS A 128 -8.97 14.88 22.07
CA LYS A 128 -10.14 15.72 22.32
C LYS A 128 -11.44 14.98 21.97
N HIS A 129 -11.42 14.21 20.88
CA HIS A 129 -12.61 13.53 20.35
C HIS A 129 -12.34 12.07 20.02
N TRP A 130 -13.21 11.21 20.53
CA TRP A 130 -13.31 9.81 20.20
C TRP A 130 -14.64 9.59 19.45
N LEU A 131 -14.58 9.43 18.13
CA LEU A 131 -15.77 9.29 17.30
C LEU A 131 -15.97 7.83 16.91
N ILE A 132 -17.05 7.24 17.40
CA ILE A 132 -17.44 5.88 17.10
C ILE A 132 -18.24 5.81 15.81
N VAL A 133 -17.86 4.88 14.93
CA VAL A 133 -18.58 4.50 13.72
C VAL A 133 -19.27 3.16 13.98
N ASP A 134 -20.56 3.05 13.73
CA ASP A 134 -21.37 1.84 13.95
C ASP A 134 -22.17 1.45 12.70
N ASP A 135 -21.47 1.19 11.60
CA ASP A 135 -22.02 0.73 10.32
C ASP A 135 -23.27 1.51 9.84
N GLY A 136 -23.15 2.85 9.88
CA GLY A 136 -24.21 3.77 9.48
C GLY A 136 -25.37 3.91 10.48
N LYS A 137 -25.28 3.29 11.67
CA LYS A 137 -26.22 3.51 12.75
C LYS A 137 -25.93 4.79 13.52
N ALA A 138 -26.89 5.24 14.33
CA ALA A 138 -26.71 6.41 15.21
C ALA A 138 -25.47 6.25 16.09
N SER A 139 -24.57 7.22 16.02
CA SER A 139 -23.28 7.23 16.70
C SER A 139 -22.72 8.64 16.77
N SER A 140 -21.68 8.86 17.57
CA SER A 140 -21.04 10.18 17.66
C SER A 140 -20.42 10.64 16.34
N TYR A 141 -20.01 9.73 15.48
CA TYR A 141 -19.58 10.06 14.11
C TYR A 141 -20.78 10.56 13.27
N GLU A 142 -21.89 9.82 13.28
CA GLU A 142 -23.11 10.18 12.55
C GLU A 142 -23.71 11.49 13.02
N ASP A 143 -23.67 11.76 14.32
CA ASP A 143 -24.12 13.05 14.87
C ASP A 143 -23.32 14.21 14.27
N MET A 144 -21.99 14.10 14.19
CA MET A 144 -21.15 15.14 13.59
C MET A 144 -21.32 15.23 12.07
N ALA A 145 -21.42 14.10 11.38
CA ALA A 145 -21.51 14.07 9.91
C ALA A 145 -22.88 14.57 9.40
N ASN A 146 -23.95 14.42 10.19
CA ASN A 146 -25.30 14.84 9.80
C ASN A 146 -25.71 16.21 10.35
N HIS A 147 -25.01 16.76 11.35
CA HIS A 147 -25.36 18.05 11.93
C HIS A 147 -24.78 19.21 11.12
N GLY A 148 -25.64 19.97 10.44
CA GLY A 148 -25.26 21.17 9.67
C GLY A 148 -25.92 21.21 8.30
N ASP A 149 -25.64 22.29 7.56
CA ASP A 149 -26.21 22.60 6.26
C ASP A 149 -25.38 22.13 5.06
N GLY A 150 -24.26 21.46 5.33
CA GLY A 150 -23.34 20.94 4.28
C GLY A 150 -22.47 22.02 3.63
N SER A 151 -22.45 23.25 4.12
CA SER A 151 -21.57 24.29 3.57
C SER A 151 -20.09 23.97 3.87
N SER A 152 -19.19 24.38 2.95
CA SER A 152 -17.75 24.22 3.10
C SER A 152 -17.24 24.83 4.42
N PRO A 153 -16.22 24.24 5.08
CA PRO A 153 -15.59 24.83 6.27
C PRO A 153 -14.96 26.20 6.00
N GLY A 154 -14.66 26.54 4.74
CA GLY A 154 -14.19 27.86 4.35
C GLY A 154 -12.80 28.21 4.88
N ILE A 155 -11.98 27.23 5.17
CA ILE A 155 -10.58 27.43 5.60
C ILE A 155 -9.67 27.58 4.38
N LYS A 156 -8.50 28.18 4.61
CA LYS A 156 -7.44 28.23 3.61
C LYS A 156 -6.55 27.02 3.79
N HIS A 157 -6.50 26.16 2.77
CA HIS A 157 -5.60 25.00 2.76
C HIS A 157 -4.16 25.40 2.40
N SER A 158 -3.22 24.53 2.77
CA SER A 158 -1.80 24.72 2.51
C SER A 158 -1.24 23.55 1.69
N PRO A 159 -0.33 23.81 0.74
CA PRO A 159 0.43 22.74 0.09
C PRO A 159 1.33 21.97 1.08
N ASP A 160 1.59 22.56 2.24
CA ASP A 160 2.35 21.99 3.35
C ASP A 160 1.50 21.16 4.33
N ASP A 161 0.18 21.09 4.13
CA ASP A 161 -0.68 20.18 4.90
C ASP A 161 -0.17 18.75 4.76
N LEU A 162 -0.29 17.96 5.83
CA LEU A 162 0.40 16.68 5.95
C LEU A 162 -0.55 15.47 5.90
N LEU A 163 -0.01 14.40 5.35
CA LEU A 163 -0.53 13.04 5.46
C LEU A 163 0.57 12.17 6.06
N PHE A 164 0.29 11.50 7.17
CA PHE A 164 1.20 10.53 7.77
C PHE A 164 0.88 9.12 7.29
N LEU A 165 1.93 8.38 6.96
CA LEU A 165 1.87 6.94 6.74
C LEU A 165 2.65 6.24 7.86
N TYR A 166 1.94 5.76 8.87
CA TYR A 166 2.55 4.91 9.88
C TYR A 166 2.78 3.52 9.31
N THR A 167 4.02 3.08 9.37
CA THR A 167 4.44 1.76 8.87
C THR A 167 5.05 0.96 10.00
N GLY A 168 4.63 -0.30 10.13
CA GLY A 168 5.33 -1.27 10.98
C GLY A 168 6.72 -1.54 10.40
N GLY A 169 7.77 -1.19 11.13
CA GLY A 169 9.13 -1.59 10.78
C GLY A 169 9.38 -3.04 11.20
N THR A 170 10.27 -3.73 10.50
CA THR A 170 10.72 -5.09 10.87
C THR A 170 11.46 -5.12 12.22
N THR A 171 11.77 -3.97 12.80
CA THR A 171 12.67 -3.83 13.97
C THR A 171 12.15 -2.91 15.07
N GLY A 172 10.83 -2.66 15.19
CA GLY A 172 10.35 -1.81 16.28
C GLY A 172 8.95 -1.23 16.10
N MET A 173 8.61 -0.28 16.95
CA MET A 173 7.31 0.40 16.95
C MET A 173 7.07 1.16 15.63
N PRO A 174 5.80 1.30 15.20
CA PRO A 174 5.46 1.97 13.94
C PRO A 174 5.96 3.43 13.90
N LYS A 175 6.38 3.88 12.73
CA LYS A 175 6.89 5.24 12.52
C LYS A 175 6.11 5.95 11.43
N GLY A 176 5.75 7.21 11.67
CA GLY A 176 4.97 8.05 10.77
C GLY A 176 5.84 8.71 9.70
N VAL A 177 5.72 8.27 8.47
CA VAL A 177 6.33 8.92 7.30
C VAL A 177 5.50 10.14 6.94
N MET A 178 6.09 11.33 6.92
CA MET A 178 5.40 12.61 6.72
C MET A 178 5.41 13.03 5.25
N TRP A 179 4.27 13.02 4.61
CA TRP A 179 4.09 13.54 3.25
C TRP A 179 3.39 14.90 3.27
N ARG A 180 3.97 15.90 2.58
CA ARG A 180 3.23 17.12 2.23
C ARG A 180 2.22 16.79 1.13
N HIS A 181 1.05 17.41 1.17
CA HIS A 181 0.01 17.22 0.15
C HIS A 181 0.54 17.52 -1.26
N ASP A 182 1.31 18.60 -1.42
CA ASP A 182 1.90 19.00 -2.70
C ASP A 182 2.85 17.94 -3.27
N ASP A 183 3.79 17.47 -2.45
CA ASP A 183 4.76 16.47 -2.88
C ASP A 183 4.09 15.12 -3.19
N LEU A 184 3.13 14.72 -2.35
CA LEU A 184 2.39 13.48 -2.55
C LEU A 184 1.55 13.51 -3.83
N PHE A 185 0.82 14.57 -4.09
CA PHE A 185 0.01 14.69 -5.30
C PHE A 185 0.88 14.72 -6.56
N LYS A 186 2.03 15.42 -6.51
CA LYS A 186 2.99 15.48 -7.63
C LYS A 186 3.65 14.13 -7.92
N VAL A 187 4.09 13.40 -6.89
CA VAL A 187 4.70 12.07 -7.10
C VAL A 187 3.71 11.05 -7.63
N LEU A 188 2.42 11.22 -7.32
CA LEU A 188 1.32 10.40 -7.86
C LEU A 188 0.88 10.82 -9.26
N GLY A 189 1.52 11.82 -9.86
CA GLY A 189 1.29 12.25 -11.24
C GLY A 189 0.53 13.57 -11.40
N ALA A 190 0.11 14.24 -10.31
CA ALA A 190 -0.60 15.52 -10.32
C ALA A 190 -1.75 15.58 -11.36
N GLY A 191 -2.61 14.56 -11.37
CA GLY A 191 -3.75 14.48 -12.29
C GLY A 191 -3.41 13.99 -13.71
N GLY A 192 -2.14 13.70 -14.01
CA GLY A 192 -1.72 12.97 -15.20
C GLY A 192 -1.50 11.49 -14.92
N ASN A 193 -1.40 10.70 -15.97
CA ASN A 193 -1.05 9.28 -15.87
C ASN A 193 0.37 9.06 -16.43
N VAL A 194 1.36 9.17 -15.55
CA VAL A 194 2.77 9.02 -15.92
C VAL A 194 3.05 7.68 -16.60
N ARG A 195 2.30 6.61 -16.25
CA ARG A 195 2.44 5.26 -16.83
C ARG A 195 2.00 5.19 -18.28
N LEU A 196 1.06 6.05 -18.67
CA LEU A 196 0.58 6.19 -20.05
C LEU A 196 1.27 7.37 -20.78
N GLY A 197 2.29 7.97 -20.18
CA GLY A 197 3.01 9.11 -20.75
C GLY A 197 2.25 10.45 -20.69
N GLU A 198 1.16 10.51 -19.91
CA GLU A 198 0.42 11.76 -19.71
C GLU A 198 1.16 12.67 -18.72
N PRO A 199 1.46 13.93 -19.10
CA PRO A 199 2.17 14.85 -18.23
C PRO A 199 1.31 15.26 -17.02
N PRO A 200 1.93 15.69 -15.90
CA PRO A 200 1.23 16.32 -14.80
C PRO A 200 0.41 17.54 -15.25
N CYS A 201 -0.72 17.80 -14.60
CA CYS A 201 -1.49 19.02 -14.82
C CYS A 201 -0.71 20.24 -14.36
N ALA A 202 -0.75 21.32 -15.13
CA ALA A 202 -0.05 22.56 -14.81
C ALA A 202 -0.73 23.31 -13.65
N ASP A 203 -2.06 23.23 -13.54
CA ASP A 203 -2.86 23.90 -12.52
C ASP A 203 -4.22 23.21 -12.31
N MET A 204 -5.02 23.76 -11.39
CA MET A 204 -6.37 23.28 -11.07
C MET A 204 -7.32 23.33 -12.27
N THR A 205 -7.17 24.32 -13.15
CA THR A 205 -8.05 24.47 -14.32
C THR A 205 -7.84 23.31 -15.29
N GLU A 206 -6.57 22.95 -15.54
CA GLU A 206 -6.24 21.80 -16.38
C GLU A 206 -6.69 20.49 -15.73
N LEU A 207 -6.49 20.32 -14.42
CA LEU A 207 -6.96 19.15 -13.69
C LEU A 207 -8.47 18.95 -13.87
N LEU A 208 -9.26 19.98 -13.59
CA LEU A 208 -10.71 19.92 -13.72
C LEU A 208 -11.15 19.72 -15.18
N GLY A 209 -10.42 20.30 -16.14
CA GLY A 209 -10.65 20.09 -17.57
C GLY A 209 -10.48 18.63 -17.96
N ARG A 210 -9.40 17.96 -17.52
CA ARG A 210 -9.15 16.53 -17.77
C ARG A 210 -10.21 15.65 -17.10
N LEU A 211 -10.55 15.94 -15.84
CA LEU A 211 -11.57 15.19 -15.10
C LEU A 211 -12.97 15.28 -15.74
N LYS A 212 -13.30 16.41 -16.37
CA LYS A 212 -14.56 16.57 -17.13
C LYS A 212 -14.53 15.80 -18.47
N ALA A 213 -13.37 15.73 -19.11
CA ALA A 213 -13.22 15.09 -20.43
C ALA A 213 -13.15 13.56 -20.35
N ASN A 214 -12.70 13.00 -19.23
CA ASN A 214 -12.52 11.57 -19.05
C ASN A 214 -13.68 10.92 -18.29
N PRO A 215 -14.02 9.66 -18.58
CA PRO A 215 -14.93 8.88 -17.77
C PRO A 215 -14.47 8.83 -16.32
N ARG A 216 -15.40 8.93 -15.38
CA ARG A 216 -15.07 8.83 -13.96
C ARG A 216 -14.71 7.40 -13.59
N THR A 217 -13.74 7.26 -12.72
CA THR A 217 -13.28 5.94 -12.26
C THR A 217 -14.27 5.35 -11.26
N VAL A 218 -14.50 4.04 -11.39
CA VAL A 218 -15.13 3.22 -10.35
C VAL A 218 -14.01 2.35 -9.78
N ASN A 219 -13.57 2.67 -8.58
CA ASN A 219 -12.37 2.10 -7.97
C ASN A 219 -12.72 1.11 -6.85
N LEU A 220 -12.08 -0.04 -6.86
CA LEU A 220 -12.17 -1.07 -5.82
C LEU A 220 -10.79 -1.29 -5.19
N PRO A 221 -10.45 -0.59 -4.08
CA PRO A 221 -9.27 -0.86 -3.29
C PRO A 221 -9.50 -2.11 -2.43
N LEU A 222 -8.93 -3.26 -2.82
CA LEU A 222 -9.03 -4.50 -2.04
C LEU A 222 -8.13 -4.49 -0.80
N PRO A 223 -6.90 -3.91 -0.82
CA PRO A 223 -6.09 -3.80 0.39
C PRO A 223 -6.74 -2.89 1.45
N PRO A 224 -6.43 -3.11 2.73
CA PRO A 224 -6.88 -2.20 3.77
C PRO A 224 -6.43 -0.75 3.54
N ILE A 225 -7.37 0.19 3.71
CA ILE A 225 -7.11 1.65 3.59
C ILE A 225 -6.11 2.14 4.65
N MET A 226 -5.96 1.41 5.75
CA MET A 226 -4.92 1.69 6.75
C MET A 226 -3.48 1.50 6.21
N HIS A 227 -3.30 0.97 5.01
CA HIS A 227 -2.01 0.82 4.35
C HIS A 227 -1.90 1.73 3.12
N GLY A 228 -0.68 2.19 2.80
CA GLY A 228 -0.44 3.14 1.73
C GLY A 228 -1.08 2.77 0.39
N THR A 229 -1.02 1.50 -0.02
CA THR A 229 -1.62 1.04 -1.28
C THR A 229 -3.14 1.24 -1.31
N GLY A 230 -3.86 0.84 -0.25
CA GLY A 230 -5.30 1.05 -0.13
C GLY A 230 -5.66 2.53 0.04
N LEU A 231 -4.92 3.25 0.91
CA LEU A 231 -5.15 4.67 1.19
C LEU A 231 -5.02 5.52 -0.06
N LEU A 232 -3.91 5.40 -0.78
CA LEU A 232 -3.65 6.23 -1.96
C LEU A 232 -4.63 5.91 -3.11
N SER A 233 -5.11 4.67 -3.18
CA SER A 233 -6.18 4.28 -4.11
C SER A 233 -7.51 4.97 -3.77
N ALA A 234 -7.92 4.96 -2.49
CA ALA A 234 -9.15 5.62 -2.04
C ALA A 234 -9.06 7.16 -2.20
N VAL A 235 -7.94 7.77 -1.80
CA VAL A 235 -7.68 9.21 -1.98
C VAL A 235 -7.71 9.59 -3.45
N GLY A 236 -7.10 8.78 -4.33
CA GLY A 236 -7.13 8.99 -5.78
C GLY A 236 -8.53 8.96 -6.37
N ALA A 237 -9.39 8.04 -5.92
CA ALA A 237 -10.80 7.99 -6.34
C ALA A 237 -11.55 9.28 -5.96
N MET A 238 -11.41 9.74 -4.72
CA MET A 238 -12.04 10.98 -4.26
C MET A 238 -11.49 12.21 -5.00
N ALA A 239 -10.17 12.31 -5.14
CA ALA A 239 -9.52 13.43 -5.84
C ALA A 239 -9.83 13.50 -7.35
N SER A 240 -10.38 12.43 -7.92
CA SER A 240 -10.82 12.38 -9.34
C SER A 240 -12.35 12.50 -9.50
N GLY A 241 -13.13 12.67 -8.43
CA GLY A 241 -14.58 12.66 -8.48
C GLY A 241 -15.15 11.28 -8.87
N GLY A 242 -14.43 10.21 -8.59
CA GLY A 242 -14.81 8.84 -8.87
C GLY A 242 -15.66 8.21 -7.77
N THR A 243 -15.88 6.91 -7.92
CA THR A 243 -16.57 6.06 -6.93
C THR A 243 -15.55 5.18 -6.23
N CYS A 244 -15.59 5.08 -4.91
CA CYS A 244 -14.79 4.15 -4.12
C CYS A 244 -15.70 3.05 -3.55
N ILE A 245 -15.40 1.78 -3.86
CA ILE A 245 -16.15 0.62 -3.37
C ILE A 245 -15.35 -0.05 -2.28
N THR A 246 -15.97 -0.39 -1.17
CA THR A 246 -15.38 -1.20 -0.10
C THR A 246 -16.19 -2.47 0.11
N LEU A 247 -15.51 -3.60 0.35
CA LEU A 247 -16.17 -4.87 0.62
C LEU A 247 -16.73 -4.91 2.04
N THR A 248 -17.84 -5.62 2.22
CA THR A 248 -18.51 -5.79 3.54
C THR A 248 -17.87 -6.89 4.39
N SER A 249 -17.03 -7.72 3.78
CA SER A 249 -16.37 -8.83 4.46
C SER A 249 -15.21 -8.33 5.36
N ARG A 250 -14.97 -9.06 6.45
CA ARG A 250 -13.86 -8.79 7.39
C ARG A 250 -12.50 -9.24 6.88
N SER A 251 -12.50 -10.21 5.98
CA SER A 251 -11.33 -10.74 5.27
C SER A 251 -11.55 -10.59 3.77
N PHE A 252 -10.50 -10.75 2.98
CA PHE A 252 -10.64 -10.76 1.54
C PHE A 252 -11.41 -12.00 1.08
N GLU A 253 -12.49 -11.77 0.33
CA GLU A 253 -13.33 -12.77 -0.31
C GLU A 253 -13.31 -12.51 -1.82
N PRO A 254 -12.67 -13.38 -2.62
CA PRO A 254 -12.51 -13.15 -4.05
C PRO A 254 -13.82 -13.14 -4.82
N GLU A 255 -14.81 -14.00 -4.44
CA GLU A 255 -16.14 -14.02 -5.04
C GLU A 255 -16.86 -12.70 -4.85
N LEU A 256 -16.85 -12.16 -3.62
CA LEU A 256 -17.46 -10.86 -3.31
C LEU A 256 -16.80 -9.72 -4.08
N ALA A 257 -15.47 -9.77 -4.26
CA ALA A 257 -14.75 -8.80 -5.08
C ALA A 257 -15.20 -8.87 -6.55
N LEU A 258 -15.28 -10.07 -7.13
CA LEU A 258 -15.70 -10.29 -8.52
C LEU A 258 -17.19 -9.94 -8.74
N GLU A 259 -18.05 -10.19 -7.75
CA GLU A 259 -19.46 -9.75 -7.76
C GLU A 259 -19.57 -8.23 -7.83
N ASN A 260 -18.81 -7.51 -7.00
CA ASN A 260 -18.76 -6.05 -7.01
C ASN A 260 -18.21 -5.50 -8.34
N ILE A 261 -17.16 -6.13 -8.90
CA ILE A 261 -16.63 -5.76 -10.22
C ILE A 261 -17.72 -5.89 -11.29
N THR A 262 -18.41 -7.02 -11.31
CA THR A 262 -19.47 -7.30 -12.27
C THR A 262 -20.67 -6.35 -12.11
N LYS A 263 -21.17 -6.19 -10.87
CA LYS A 263 -22.36 -5.40 -10.53
C LYS A 263 -22.17 -3.91 -10.81
N HIS A 264 -21.04 -3.36 -10.38
CA HIS A 264 -20.80 -1.92 -10.40
C HIS A 264 -19.91 -1.46 -11.56
N LYS A 265 -19.55 -2.38 -12.48
CA LYS A 265 -18.69 -2.08 -13.63
C LYS A 265 -17.40 -1.36 -13.23
N VAL A 266 -16.71 -1.95 -12.25
CA VAL A 266 -15.44 -1.42 -11.73
C VAL A 266 -14.45 -1.22 -12.86
N THR A 267 -13.84 -0.04 -12.92
CA THR A 267 -12.86 0.32 -13.96
C THR A 267 -11.42 0.19 -13.47
N GLN A 268 -11.20 0.27 -12.16
CA GLN A 268 -9.89 0.16 -11.54
C GLN A 268 -9.94 -0.72 -10.30
N VAL A 269 -9.05 -1.70 -10.24
CA VAL A 269 -8.85 -2.54 -9.05
C VAL A 269 -7.46 -2.30 -8.49
N THR A 270 -7.34 -2.21 -7.17
CA THR A 270 -6.04 -2.14 -6.49
C THR A 270 -5.85 -3.39 -5.63
N ILE A 271 -4.67 -4.01 -5.75
CA ILE A 271 -4.30 -5.26 -5.08
C ILE A 271 -2.92 -5.16 -4.44
N VAL A 272 -2.51 -6.23 -3.75
CA VAL A 272 -1.15 -6.45 -3.26
C VAL A 272 -0.69 -7.83 -3.75
N GLY A 273 -0.14 -7.88 -4.96
CA GLY A 273 0.43 -9.07 -5.58
C GLY A 273 -0.49 -10.28 -5.62
N ASP A 274 0.13 -11.44 -5.57
CA ASP A 274 -0.54 -12.75 -5.66
C ASP A 274 -1.51 -13.00 -4.51
N ALA A 275 -1.32 -12.39 -3.35
CA ALA A 275 -2.21 -12.54 -2.21
C ALA A 275 -3.69 -12.21 -2.52
N PHE A 276 -3.93 -11.34 -3.49
CA PHE A 276 -5.26 -10.98 -3.98
C PHE A 276 -5.54 -11.54 -5.38
N ALA A 277 -4.54 -11.48 -6.25
CA ALA A 277 -4.71 -11.83 -7.66
C ALA A 277 -4.92 -13.33 -7.87
N ARG A 278 -4.21 -14.19 -7.13
CA ARG A 278 -4.31 -15.64 -7.26
C ARG A 278 -5.69 -16.15 -6.87
N PRO A 279 -6.26 -15.84 -5.68
CA PRO A 279 -7.61 -16.30 -5.35
C PRO A 279 -8.68 -15.79 -6.32
N MET A 280 -8.53 -14.55 -6.84
CA MET A 280 -9.45 -14.05 -7.87
C MET A 280 -9.37 -14.85 -9.16
N LEU A 281 -8.15 -15.21 -9.59
CA LEU A 281 -7.94 -16.02 -10.80
C LEU A 281 -8.53 -17.42 -10.63
N GLU A 282 -8.30 -18.07 -9.49
CA GLU A 282 -8.86 -19.39 -9.18
C GLU A 282 -10.39 -19.39 -9.27
N VAL A 283 -11.04 -18.40 -8.67
CA VAL A 283 -12.51 -18.25 -8.75
C VAL A 283 -12.99 -17.99 -10.18
N LEU A 284 -12.24 -17.20 -10.98
CA LEU A 284 -12.58 -16.96 -12.39
C LEU A 284 -12.45 -18.24 -13.23
N ASP A 285 -11.40 -19.03 -13.02
CA ASP A 285 -11.15 -20.28 -13.75
C ASP A 285 -12.18 -21.37 -13.39
N GLU A 286 -12.57 -21.45 -12.11
CA GLU A 286 -13.59 -22.40 -11.64
C GLU A 286 -15.02 -22.04 -12.06
N ASN A 287 -15.29 -20.78 -12.37
CA ASN A 287 -16.63 -20.28 -12.68
C ASN A 287 -16.66 -19.54 -14.05
N PRO A 288 -16.38 -20.22 -15.17
CA PRO A 288 -16.30 -19.58 -16.49
C PRO A 288 -17.61 -18.91 -16.88
N GLY A 289 -17.53 -17.60 -17.17
CA GLY A 289 -18.68 -16.80 -17.60
C GLY A 289 -19.61 -16.31 -16.49
N LYS A 290 -19.36 -16.64 -15.23
CA LYS A 290 -20.16 -16.16 -14.08
C LYS A 290 -19.87 -14.68 -13.78
N TYR A 291 -18.63 -14.27 -13.86
CA TYR A 291 -18.19 -12.92 -13.51
C TYR A 291 -17.73 -12.17 -14.76
N ASP A 292 -18.21 -10.94 -14.92
CA ASP A 292 -17.81 -10.04 -16.01
C ASP A 292 -16.81 -8.99 -15.50
N ILE A 293 -15.54 -9.19 -15.80
CA ILE A 293 -14.46 -8.25 -15.46
C ILE A 293 -14.02 -7.38 -16.65
N SER A 294 -14.78 -7.35 -17.74
CA SER A 294 -14.43 -6.62 -18.98
C SER A 294 -14.38 -5.10 -18.79
N SER A 295 -15.06 -4.56 -17.78
CA SER A 295 -15.03 -3.14 -17.42
C SER A 295 -13.70 -2.71 -16.78
N VAL A 296 -12.91 -3.64 -16.26
CA VAL A 296 -11.65 -3.33 -15.58
C VAL A 296 -10.59 -2.92 -16.60
N GLY A 297 -10.29 -1.63 -16.67
CA GLY A 297 -9.25 -1.08 -17.54
C GLY A 297 -7.84 -1.23 -16.95
N VAL A 298 -7.73 -1.22 -15.61
CA VAL A 298 -6.43 -1.34 -14.93
C VAL A 298 -6.53 -2.10 -13.62
N ILE A 299 -5.56 -2.98 -13.37
CA ILE A 299 -5.30 -3.57 -12.06
C ILE A 299 -3.95 -3.04 -11.59
N ASN A 300 -3.95 -2.27 -10.50
CA ASN A 300 -2.74 -1.75 -9.88
C ASN A 300 -2.32 -2.64 -8.71
N SER A 301 -1.06 -3.05 -8.68
CA SER A 301 -0.46 -3.77 -7.57
C SER A 301 0.71 -2.99 -6.98
N SER A 302 0.94 -3.12 -5.69
CA SER A 302 2.16 -2.65 -5.02
C SER A 302 2.35 -3.35 -3.69
N GLY A 303 3.60 -3.53 -3.29
CA GLY A 303 3.97 -3.97 -1.95
C GLY A 303 4.38 -5.43 -1.80
N VAL A 304 3.94 -6.31 -2.69
CA VAL A 304 4.35 -7.72 -2.76
C VAL A 304 4.44 -8.13 -4.23
N MET A 305 5.30 -9.09 -4.51
CA MET A 305 5.50 -9.64 -5.85
C MET A 305 4.19 -10.14 -6.47
N TRP A 306 4.03 -9.89 -7.76
CA TRP A 306 2.92 -10.36 -8.58
C TRP A 306 3.47 -11.20 -9.73
N THR A 307 3.24 -12.52 -9.67
CA THR A 307 3.85 -13.49 -10.58
C THR A 307 3.34 -13.37 -12.02
N LYS A 308 4.18 -13.78 -12.96
CA LYS A 308 3.89 -13.74 -14.41
C LYS A 308 2.73 -14.67 -14.77
N GLU A 309 2.67 -15.86 -14.15
CA GLU A 309 1.61 -16.84 -14.37
C GLU A 309 0.23 -16.26 -14.03
N ILE A 310 0.12 -15.64 -12.87
CA ILE A 310 -1.14 -15.04 -12.40
C ILE A 310 -1.53 -13.87 -13.30
N LYS A 311 -0.57 -13.01 -13.66
CA LYS A 311 -0.80 -11.93 -14.63
C LYS A 311 -1.31 -12.48 -15.96
N ALA A 312 -0.66 -13.51 -16.51
CA ALA A 312 -1.07 -14.15 -17.76
C ALA A 312 -2.44 -14.83 -17.66
N GLY A 313 -2.76 -15.42 -16.51
CA GLY A 313 -4.07 -15.98 -16.21
C GLY A 313 -5.17 -14.93 -16.27
N LEU A 314 -5.01 -13.80 -15.58
CA LEU A 314 -5.98 -12.70 -15.59
C LEU A 314 -6.20 -12.12 -16.99
N LEU A 315 -5.15 -12.03 -17.82
CA LEU A 315 -5.25 -11.58 -19.21
C LEU A 315 -6.09 -12.51 -20.10
N LYS A 316 -6.26 -13.80 -19.75
CA LYS A 316 -7.20 -14.70 -20.46
C LYS A 316 -8.65 -14.29 -20.22
N HIS A 317 -8.99 -13.79 -19.03
CA HIS A 317 -10.34 -13.35 -18.66
C HIS A 317 -10.64 -11.93 -19.11
N ASN A 318 -9.63 -11.04 -19.17
CA ASN A 318 -9.77 -9.69 -19.72
C ASN A 318 -8.51 -9.29 -20.52
N GLN A 319 -8.57 -9.39 -21.84
CA GLN A 319 -7.45 -9.10 -22.74
C GLN A 319 -7.10 -7.61 -22.85
N ASN A 320 -8.00 -6.72 -22.42
CA ASN A 320 -7.82 -5.27 -22.53
C ASN A 320 -7.34 -4.62 -21.23
N VAL A 321 -7.18 -5.38 -20.16
CA VAL A 321 -6.72 -4.85 -18.89
C VAL A 321 -5.23 -4.55 -18.93
N LEU A 322 -4.85 -3.38 -18.39
CA LEU A 322 -3.48 -3.05 -18.07
C LEU A 322 -3.14 -3.58 -16.67
N LEU A 323 -2.17 -4.47 -16.58
CA LEU A 323 -1.65 -4.95 -15.31
C LEU A 323 -0.42 -4.10 -14.94
N SER A 324 -0.55 -3.31 -13.88
CA SER A 324 0.46 -2.35 -13.44
C SER A 324 0.99 -2.74 -12.06
N ASP A 325 2.25 -3.10 -12.00
CA ASP A 325 2.94 -3.44 -10.76
C ASP A 325 3.91 -2.30 -10.39
N ALA A 326 3.71 -1.70 -9.22
CA ALA A 326 4.48 -0.54 -8.75
C ALA A 326 5.45 -0.97 -7.64
N PHE A 327 6.72 -0.83 -7.90
CA PHE A 327 7.74 -0.89 -6.88
C PHE A 327 7.81 0.45 -6.15
N SER A 328 7.39 0.46 -4.90
CA SER A 328 7.29 1.65 -4.06
C SER A 328 7.37 1.28 -2.57
N SER A 329 7.75 2.24 -1.75
CA SER A 329 7.65 2.16 -0.29
C SER A 329 6.96 3.43 0.24
N SER A 330 6.62 3.46 1.52
CA SER A 330 6.05 4.65 2.16
C SER A 330 7.02 5.84 2.13
N GLU A 331 8.32 5.55 2.13
CA GLU A 331 9.41 6.52 2.09
C GLU A 331 9.80 6.95 0.67
N ALA A 332 9.39 6.16 -0.35
CA ALA A 332 9.80 6.39 -1.74
C ALA A 332 8.73 5.85 -2.70
N ILE A 333 7.94 6.74 -3.28
CA ILE A 333 6.94 6.40 -4.29
C ILE A 333 7.58 6.55 -5.68
N GLY A 334 7.24 5.63 -6.62
CA GLY A 334 7.69 5.70 -8.00
C GLY A 334 9.14 5.22 -8.22
N ILE A 335 9.60 4.24 -7.44
CA ILE A 335 10.90 3.59 -7.62
C ILE A 335 10.98 2.93 -9.00
N GLY A 336 9.96 2.15 -9.34
CA GLY A 336 9.90 1.47 -10.62
C GLY A 336 8.50 0.98 -10.94
N THR A 337 8.26 0.63 -12.19
CA THR A 337 7.00 0.07 -12.66
C THR A 337 7.24 -1.09 -13.61
N SER A 338 6.36 -2.10 -13.52
CA SER A 338 6.26 -3.19 -14.47
C SER A 338 4.85 -3.19 -15.05
N LEU A 339 4.73 -3.07 -16.37
CA LEU A 339 3.45 -3.02 -17.07
C LEU A 339 3.30 -4.26 -17.94
N MET A 340 2.17 -4.94 -17.88
CA MET A 340 1.87 -6.09 -18.70
C MET A 340 0.50 -5.94 -19.37
N THR A 341 0.47 -6.23 -20.67
CA THR A 341 -0.74 -6.33 -21.51
C THR A 341 -0.71 -7.66 -22.27
N LYS A 342 -1.75 -7.98 -23.02
CA LYS A 342 -1.77 -9.18 -23.89
C LYS A 342 -0.63 -9.20 -24.92
N ASP A 343 -0.20 -8.03 -25.39
CA ASP A 343 0.79 -7.87 -26.47
C ASP A 343 2.22 -7.63 -25.93
N GLN A 344 2.35 -7.38 -24.62
CA GLN A 344 3.64 -7.09 -23.98
C GLN A 344 3.79 -7.86 -22.69
N THR A 345 4.70 -8.83 -22.69
CA THR A 345 5.06 -9.59 -21.49
C THR A 345 6.38 -9.10 -20.92
N ILE A 346 6.46 -8.95 -19.60
CA ILE A 346 7.69 -8.60 -18.88
C ILE A 346 8.02 -9.75 -17.93
N ASP A 347 9.31 -10.05 -17.76
CA ASP A 347 9.76 -11.05 -16.80
C ASP A 347 9.47 -10.61 -15.36
N VAL A 348 9.28 -11.59 -14.49
CA VAL A 348 9.00 -11.38 -13.06
C VAL A 348 10.16 -10.63 -12.40
N ALA A 349 9.84 -9.79 -11.40
CA ALA A 349 10.78 -8.97 -10.63
C ALA A 349 11.57 -7.91 -11.42
N LYS A 350 11.28 -7.71 -12.71
CA LYS A 350 11.87 -6.63 -13.50
C LYS A 350 10.97 -5.41 -13.52
N PHE A 351 11.57 -4.27 -13.15
CA PHE A 351 10.90 -2.98 -13.12
C PHE A 351 11.66 -1.98 -14.00
N ALA A 352 10.94 -1.21 -14.79
CA ALA A 352 11.52 -0.05 -15.42
C ALA A 352 11.88 0.97 -14.34
N LEU A 353 13.13 1.46 -14.36
CA LEU A 353 13.63 2.45 -13.40
C LEU A 353 12.83 3.75 -13.53
N GLY A 354 12.33 4.26 -12.41
CA GLY A 354 11.64 5.53 -12.35
C GLY A 354 12.57 6.69 -12.76
N PRO A 355 12.05 7.77 -13.37
CA PRO A 355 12.85 8.88 -13.91
C PRO A 355 13.62 9.65 -12.83
N ASN A 356 13.21 9.55 -11.59
CA ASN A 356 13.83 10.19 -10.44
C ASN A 356 14.66 9.22 -9.58
N CYS A 357 14.92 8.02 -10.07
CA CYS A 357 15.61 6.97 -9.33
C CYS A 357 17.04 6.79 -9.77
N LYS A 358 17.87 6.39 -8.83
CA LYS A 358 19.24 5.92 -9.01
C LYS A 358 19.48 4.71 -8.12
N VAL A 359 20.57 4.00 -8.40
CA VAL A 359 21.03 2.90 -7.57
C VAL A 359 22.45 3.22 -7.09
N PHE A 360 22.68 3.11 -5.78
CA PHE A 360 23.97 3.38 -5.16
C PHE A 360 24.51 2.14 -4.45
N SER A 361 25.81 1.89 -4.59
CA SER A 361 26.53 0.89 -3.79
C SER A 361 26.56 1.29 -2.31
N GLU A 362 27.11 0.42 -1.45
CA GLU A 362 27.32 0.73 -0.02
C GLU A 362 28.20 1.96 0.20
N ASP A 363 29.18 2.19 -0.69
CA ASP A 363 30.07 3.35 -0.69
C ASP A 363 29.43 4.62 -1.31
N LEU A 364 28.12 4.59 -1.57
CA LEU A 364 27.37 5.69 -2.20
C LEU A 364 27.86 6.09 -3.61
N LYS A 365 28.46 5.16 -4.35
CA LYS A 365 28.79 5.31 -5.76
C LYS A 365 27.63 4.84 -6.63
N GLU A 366 27.34 5.54 -7.70
CA GLU A 366 26.26 5.17 -8.62
C GLU A 366 26.60 3.87 -9.36
N VAL A 367 25.76 2.85 -9.21
CA VAL A 367 25.88 1.55 -9.90
C VAL A 367 25.48 1.73 -11.35
N GLN A 368 26.35 1.28 -12.26
CA GLN A 368 26.11 1.36 -13.70
C GLN A 368 25.37 0.11 -14.22
N PRO A 369 24.52 0.25 -15.25
CA PRO A 369 23.87 -0.90 -15.90
C PRO A 369 24.88 -1.97 -16.35
N GLY A 370 24.51 -3.23 -16.20
CA GLY A 370 25.27 -4.37 -16.72
C GLY A 370 26.55 -4.74 -15.97
N THR A 371 26.87 -4.04 -14.87
CA THR A 371 28.07 -4.38 -14.07
C THR A 371 27.91 -5.64 -13.23
N GLY A 372 26.65 -6.12 -13.03
CA GLY A 372 26.33 -7.20 -12.10
C GLY A 372 26.39 -6.79 -10.63
N GLU A 373 26.77 -5.55 -10.33
CA GLU A 373 26.83 -4.99 -8.98
C GLU A 373 25.42 -4.74 -8.45
N SER A 374 25.20 -5.07 -7.17
CA SER A 374 23.96 -4.76 -6.47
C SER A 374 24.09 -3.44 -5.72
N GLY A 375 22.99 -2.70 -5.59
CA GLY A 375 22.97 -1.47 -4.85
C GLY A 375 21.60 -1.16 -4.24
N MET A 376 21.61 -0.12 -3.42
CA MET A 376 20.37 0.40 -2.80
C MET A 376 19.68 1.35 -3.77
N VAL A 377 18.38 1.16 -3.94
CA VAL A 377 17.59 2.10 -4.73
C VAL A 377 17.41 3.41 -3.97
N ALA A 378 17.53 4.51 -4.70
CA ALA A 378 17.42 5.87 -4.18
C ALA A 378 16.49 6.70 -5.06
N VAL A 379 15.58 7.44 -4.46
CA VAL A 379 14.62 8.31 -5.15
C VAL A 379 14.88 9.76 -4.78
N LYS A 380 14.87 10.66 -5.76
CA LYS A 380 14.95 12.12 -5.58
C LYS A 380 13.66 12.81 -6.03
N GLY A 381 13.56 14.10 -5.79
CA GLY A 381 12.45 14.94 -6.23
C GLY A 381 11.39 15.11 -5.15
N PHE A 382 10.16 14.69 -5.40
CA PHE A 382 9.07 14.78 -4.43
C PHE A 382 9.19 13.68 -3.38
N LEU A 383 9.57 14.03 -2.17
CA LEU A 383 9.91 13.10 -1.10
C LEU A 383 9.19 13.47 0.20
N PRO A 384 8.98 12.50 1.10
CA PRO A 384 8.56 12.80 2.46
C PRO A 384 9.53 13.76 3.14
N ILE A 385 9.01 14.54 4.09
CA ILE A 385 9.84 15.40 4.94
C ILE A 385 10.81 14.54 5.77
N GLY A 386 10.32 13.42 6.30
CA GLY A 386 11.05 12.50 7.15
C GLY A 386 10.10 11.64 7.96
N TYR A 387 10.60 11.13 9.09
CA TYR A 387 9.79 10.41 10.08
C TYR A 387 9.41 11.36 11.23
N TYR A 388 8.15 11.34 11.61
CA TYR A 388 7.65 12.16 12.71
C TYR A 388 8.32 11.75 14.04
N LYS A 389 8.88 12.73 14.76
CA LYS A 389 9.62 12.55 16.02
C LYS A 389 10.78 11.54 15.97
N ASP A 390 11.36 11.30 14.78
CA ASP A 390 12.51 10.40 14.64
C ASP A 390 13.55 10.97 13.65
N GLN A 391 14.33 11.92 14.15
CA GLN A 391 15.36 12.59 13.35
C GLN A 391 16.49 11.62 12.97
N GLU A 392 16.87 10.70 13.86
CA GLU A 392 17.95 9.75 13.59
C GLU A 392 17.61 8.84 12.39
N LYS A 393 16.39 8.30 12.37
CA LYS A 393 15.94 7.49 11.24
C LYS A 393 15.73 8.34 9.98
N THR A 394 15.27 9.58 10.15
CA THR A 394 15.15 10.54 9.02
C THR A 394 16.50 10.74 8.34
N ASP A 395 17.55 11.03 9.09
CA ASP A 395 18.89 11.28 8.57
C ASP A 395 19.53 10.05 7.92
N LYS A 396 19.18 8.85 8.43
CA LYS A 396 19.63 7.57 7.84
C LYS A 396 18.91 7.22 6.53
N THR A 397 17.66 7.64 6.38
CA THR A 397 16.82 7.27 5.23
C THR A 397 16.86 8.34 4.14
N PHE A 398 16.90 9.62 4.53
CA PHE A 398 16.85 10.76 3.60
C PHE A 398 18.21 11.46 3.59
N ILE A 399 19.12 10.97 2.75
CA ILE A 399 20.50 11.41 2.71
C ILE A 399 20.79 12.36 1.54
N VAL A 400 21.84 13.17 1.67
CA VAL A 400 22.30 14.08 0.61
C VAL A 400 23.54 13.51 -0.06
N ILE A 401 23.44 13.24 -1.36
CA ILE A 401 24.53 12.73 -2.18
C ILE A 401 24.77 13.75 -3.31
N GLY A 402 25.96 14.30 -3.38
CA GLY A 402 26.29 15.30 -4.42
C GLY A 402 25.41 16.55 -4.39
N GLY A 403 24.93 16.96 -3.21
CA GLY A 403 24.04 18.12 -3.05
C GLY A 403 22.56 17.84 -3.35
N ILE A 404 22.19 16.61 -3.68
CA ILE A 404 20.80 16.19 -3.96
C ILE A 404 20.32 15.31 -2.82
N ARG A 405 19.10 15.60 -2.31
CA ARG A 405 18.44 14.79 -1.29
C ARG A 405 17.79 13.58 -1.94
N TYR A 406 18.08 12.39 -1.40
CA TYR A 406 17.50 11.10 -1.81
C TYR A 406 16.81 10.43 -0.63
N SER A 407 15.72 9.70 -0.92
CA SER A 407 15.17 8.68 -0.03
C SER A 407 15.78 7.33 -0.40
N ILE A 408 16.39 6.64 0.57
CA ILE A 408 16.98 5.31 0.43
C ILE A 408 16.30 4.39 1.46
N PRO A 409 15.17 3.74 1.11
CA PRO A 409 14.38 2.94 2.05
C PRO A 409 15.04 1.62 2.47
N GLY A 410 16.13 1.24 1.81
CA GLY A 410 16.90 0.03 2.10
C GLY A 410 16.55 -1.18 1.23
N ASP A 411 15.84 -0.96 0.14
CA ASP A 411 15.59 -1.98 -0.88
C ASP A 411 16.81 -2.12 -1.79
N TRP A 412 17.26 -3.35 -2.01
CA TRP A 412 18.40 -3.69 -2.85
C TRP A 412 17.94 -4.20 -4.20
N VAL A 413 18.66 -3.77 -5.22
CA VAL A 413 18.38 -4.10 -6.62
C VAL A 413 19.67 -4.37 -7.38
N ARG A 414 19.55 -5.06 -8.50
CA ARG A 414 20.57 -5.10 -9.55
C ARG A 414 20.06 -4.33 -10.75
N VAL A 415 20.97 -3.54 -11.37
CA VAL A 415 20.66 -2.84 -12.62
C VAL A 415 21.10 -3.73 -13.77
N GLU A 416 20.15 -4.14 -14.58
CA GLU A 416 20.40 -5.01 -15.74
C GLU A 416 21.02 -4.23 -16.91
N ASP A 417 21.49 -4.93 -17.96
CA ASP A 417 22.11 -4.34 -19.15
C ASP A 417 21.19 -3.33 -19.86
N ASP A 418 19.88 -3.58 -19.84
CA ASP A 418 18.84 -2.74 -20.44
C ASP A 418 18.40 -1.56 -19.54
N GLY A 419 19.02 -1.40 -18.37
CA GLY A 419 18.68 -0.39 -17.38
C GLY A 419 17.46 -0.71 -16.52
N SER A 420 16.82 -1.86 -16.70
CA SER A 420 15.77 -2.32 -15.80
C SER A 420 16.33 -2.73 -14.44
N LEU A 421 15.46 -2.77 -13.42
CA LEU A 421 15.80 -3.21 -12.08
C LEU A 421 15.32 -4.63 -11.85
N THR A 422 16.19 -5.49 -11.33
CA THR A 422 15.79 -6.72 -10.67
C THR A 422 15.78 -6.49 -9.16
N LEU A 423 14.61 -6.63 -8.52
CA LEU A 423 14.47 -6.52 -7.07
C LEU A 423 15.13 -7.71 -6.40
N LEU A 424 16.03 -7.45 -5.46
CA LEU A 424 16.73 -8.46 -4.68
C LEU A 424 16.14 -8.62 -3.27
N GLY A 425 15.48 -7.56 -2.76
CA GLY A 425 14.85 -7.54 -1.45
C GLY A 425 15.37 -6.47 -0.51
N ARG A 426 14.95 -6.52 0.75
CA ARG A 426 15.40 -5.55 1.76
C ARG A 426 16.72 -5.96 2.39
N GLY A 427 17.64 -5.02 2.48
CA GLY A 427 18.96 -5.26 3.08
C GLY A 427 18.89 -5.69 4.56
N SER A 428 17.82 -5.33 5.29
CA SER A 428 17.58 -5.80 6.68
C SER A 428 17.33 -7.30 6.79
N ASN A 429 16.89 -7.95 5.72
CA ASN A 429 16.59 -9.38 5.69
C ASN A 429 17.70 -10.18 4.97
N CYS A 430 18.75 -9.50 4.53
CA CYS A 430 19.87 -10.13 3.83
C CYS A 430 20.54 -11.19 4.71
N ILE A 431 20.67 -12.40 4.19
CA ILE A 431 21.29 -13.55 4.85
C ILE A 431 22.79 -13.52 4.53
N ASN A 432 23.61 -13.44 5.57
CA ASN A 432 25.06 -13.49 5.41
C ASN A 432 25.57 -14.93 5.62
N THR A 433 25.77 -15.65 4.53
CA THR A 433 26.22 -17.04 4.55
C THR A 433 27.62 -17.15 3.95
N ALA A 434 28.60 -17.62 4.74
CA ALA A 434 30.01 -17.74 4.34
C ALA A 434 30.64 -16.49 3.73
N GLY A 435 30.20 -15.30 4.14
CA GLY A 435 30.66 -14.02 3.59
C GLY A 435 29.93 -13.56 2.33
N GLU A 436 29.01 -14.37 1.81
CA GLU A 436 28.16 -14.00 0.68
C GLU A 436 26.82 -13.44 1.17
N LYS A 437 26.31 -12.42 0.47
CA LYS A 437 24.99 -11.84 0.72
C LYS A 437 23.94 -12.58 -0.11
N VAL A 438 22.90 -13.11 0.55
CA VAL A 438 21.76 -13.76 -0.09
C VAL A 438 20.48 -13.05 0.33
N TYR A 439 19.72 -12.62 -0.65
CA TYR A 439 18.47 -11.94 -0.43
C TYR A 439 17.31 -12.95 -0.42
N PRO A 440 16.52 -13.03 0.66
CA PRO A 440 15.43 -13.98 0.80
C PRO A 440 14.51 -14.03 -0.40
N GLU A 441 14.09 -12.89 -0.87
CA GLU A 441 13.08 -12.76 -1.92
C GLU A 441 13.54 -13.39 -3.26
N GLU A 442 14.83 -13.35 -3.57
CA GLU A 442 15.39 -14.03 -4.76
C GLU A 442 15.25 -15.56 -4.65
N VAL A 443 15.47 -16.10 -3.45
CA VAL A 443 15.34 -17.53 -3.19
C VAL A 443 13.88 -17.96 -3.14
N GLU A 444 13.02 -17.15 -2.52
CA GLU A 444 11.56 -17.36 -2.43
C GLU A 444 10.92 -17.45 -3.82
N GLU A 445 11.30 -16.55 -4.72
CA GLU A 445 10.78 -16.57 -6.11
C GLU A 445 11.21 -17.83 -6.85
N ALA A 446 12.47 -18.23 -6.71
CA ALA A 446 12.95 -19.45 -7.34
C ALA A 446 12.24 -20.72 -6.83
N LEU A 447 11.86 -20.76 -5.56
CA LEU A 447 11.09 -21.85 -4.97
C LEU A 447 9.64 -21.88 -5.48
N LYS A 448 9.01 -20.71 -5.64
CA LYS A 448 7.63 -20.56 -6.11
C LYS A 448 7.42 -20.93 -7.58
N PHE A 449 8.49 -21.06 -8.37
CA PHE A 449 8.37 -21.64 -9.73
C PHE A 449 8.07 -23.15 -9.73
N HIS A 450 8.17 -23.83 -8.60
CA HIS A 450 7.83 -25.24 -8.52
C HIS A 450 6.32 -25.44 -8.34
N GLU A 451 5.70 -26.28 -9.17
CA GLU A 451 4.25 -26.49 -9.25
C GLU A 451 3.57 -26.91 -7.93
N ALA A 452 4.30 -27.54 -7.01
CA ALA A 452 3.77 -27.94 -5.71
C ALA A 452 3.85 -26.82 -4.64
N VAL A 453 4.49 -25.69 -4.93
CA VAL A 453 4.74 -24.61 -3.96
C VAL A 453 3.71 -23.49 -4.13
N ALA A 454 2.86 -23.33 -3.14
CA ALA A 454 1.89 -22.21 -3.09
C ALA A 454 2.58 -20.91 -2.64
N ASP A 455 3.46 -20.99 -1.63
CA ASP A 455 4.21 -19.84 -1.13
C ASP A 455 5.50 -20.29 -0.45
N ALA A 456 6.47 -19.38 -0.31
CA ALA A 456 7.73 -19.62 0.34
C ALA A 456 8.24 -18.37 1.05
N LEU A 457 8.84 -18.54 2.23
CA LEU A 457 9.57 -17.51 2.96
C LEU A 457 10.95 -18.06 3.35
N VAL A 458 11.98 -17.23 3.22
CA VAL A 458 13.37 -17.63 3.43
C VAL A 458 14.02 -16.78 4.51
N VAL A 459 14.68 -17.44 5.46
CA VAL A 459 15.32 -16.80 6.60
C VAL A 459 16.75 -17.30 6.82
N GLY A 460 17.58 -16.46 7.43
CA GLY A 460 18.91 -16.82 7.86
C GLY A 460 18.91 -17.37 9.28
N VAL A 461 19.07 -18.67 9.44
CA VAL A 461 19.18 -19.31 10.77
C VAL A 461 20.64 -19.42 11.17
N LYS A 462 20.95 -19.16 12.44
CA LYS A 462 22.33 -19.23 12.96
C LYS A 462 23.00 -20.57 12.66
N ASP A 463 24.21 -20.53 12.13
CA ASP A 463 25.01 -21.69 11.74
C ASP A 463 26.48 -21.48 12.14
N GLU A 464 27.06 -22.42 12.85
CA GLU A 464 28.45 -22.30 13.34
C GLU A 464 29.49 -22.23 12.23
N LYS A 465 29.22 -22.90 11.10
CA LYS A 465 30.16 -22.98 9.96
C LYS A 465 30.00 -21.82 8.99
N TRP A 466 28.75 -21.36 8.77
CA TRP A 466 28.42 -20.43 7.70
C TRP A 466 28.03 -19.04 8.22
N GLY A 467 27.98 -18.83 9.54
CA GLY A 467 27.42 -17.64 10.19
C GLY A 467 25.89 -17.69 10.19
N GLN A 468 25.30 -17.73 9.00
CA GLN A 468 23.87 -18.00 8.80
C GLN A 468 23.67 -19.09 7.73
N SER A 469 22.69 -19.95 7.96
CA SER A 469 22.24 -20.99 7.02
C SER A 469 20.95 -20.54 6.36
N ILE A 470 20.88 -20.62 5.04
CA ILE A 470 19.68 -20.30 4.28
C ILE A 470 18.64 -21.38 4.54
N THR A 471 17.54 -21.02 5.16
CA THR A 471 16.44 -21.92 5.51
C THR A 471 15.15 -21.44 4.85
N ALA A 472 14.54 -22.28 4.03
CA ALA A 472 13.24 -22.00 3.42
C ALA A 472 12.13 -22.63 4.26
N VAL A 473 11.04 -21.89 4.46
CA VAL A 473 9.77 -22.39 4.98
C VAL A 473 8.76 -22.30 3.84
N VAL A 474 8.22 -23.44 3.43
CA VAL A 474 7.45 -23.58 2.20
C VAL A 474 6.03 -24.05 2.52
N GLN A 475 5.06 -23.39 1.90
CA GLN A 475 3.65 -23.77 1.94
C GLN A 475 3.32 -24.53 0.65
N PRO A 476 2.85 -25.80 0.73
CA PRO A 476 2.42 -26.53 -0.44
C PRO A 476 1.04 -26.05 -0.93
N HIS A 477 0.76 -26.27 -2.22
CA HIS A 477 -0.61 -26.26 -2.71
C HIS A 477 -1.44 -27.36 -2.04
N GLU A 478 -2.75 -27.14 -1.93
CA GLU A 478 -3.67 -28.10 -1.33
C GLU A 478 -3.56 -29.48 -2.04
N GLY A 479 -3.37 -30.52 -1.26
CA GLY A 479 -3.20 -31.88 -1.78
C GLY A 479 -1.84 -32.21 -2.37
N CYS A 480 -0.90 -31.27 -2.44
CA CYS A 480 0.46 -31.49 -2.91
C CYS A 480 1.40 -31.89 -1.77
N VAL A 481 2.35 -32.77 -2.08
CA VAL A 481 3.44 -33.17 -1.17
C VAL A 481 4.75 -32.65 -1.74
N ILE A 482 5.51 -31.94 -0.92
CA ILE A 482 6.82 -31.41 -1.31
C ILE A 482 7.91 -32.38 -0.88
N ASP A 483 8.71 -32.82 -1.85
CA ASP A 483 9.99 -33.51 -1.62
C ASP A 483 11.09 -32.44 -1.55
N GLU A 484 11.74 -32.33 -0.39
CA GLU A 484 12.80 -31.33 -0.14
C GLU A 484 13.98 -31.45 -1.09
N LEU A 485 14.38 -32.69 -1.44
CA LEU A 485 15.50 -32.94 -2.34
C LEU A 485 15.13 -32.54 -3.77
N ALA A 486 13.95 -32.92 -4.23
CA ALA A 486 13.46 -32.58 -5.54
C ALA A 486 13.30 -31.05 -5.69
N LEU A 487 12.73 -30.37 -4.69
CA LEU A 487 12.59 -28.92 -4.71
C LEU A 487 13.95 -28.21 -4.72
N ARG A 488 14.93 -28.69 -3.97
CA ARG A 488 16.30 -28.15 -3.99
C ARG A 488 16.97 -28.35 -5.34
N GLU A 489 16.85 -29.52 -5.95
CA GLU A 489 17.38 -29.77 -7.30
C GLU A 489 16.69 -28.94 -8.37
N PHE A 490 15.38 -28.74 -8.24
CA PHE A 490 14.65 -27.82 -9.09
C PHE A 490 15.20 -26.39 -8.98
N SER A 491 15.42 -25.90 -7.76
CA SER A 491 15.92 -24.55 -7.50
C SER A 491 17.33 -24.31 -8.05
N ARG A 492 18.14 -25.36 -8.26
CA ARG A 492 19.45 -25.26 -8.92
C ARG A 492 19.39 -24.73 -10.36
N LYS A 493 18.25 -24.84 -11.00
CA LYS A 493 18.05 -24.30 -12.36
C LYS A 493 17.91 -22.78 -12.37
N HIS A 494 17.59 -22.19 -11.22
CA HIS A 494 17.25 -20.79 -11.07
C HIS A 494 18.21 -20.03 -10.15
N LEU A 495 18.97 -20.72 -9.29
CA LEU A 495 19.83 -20.13 -8.26
C LEU A 495 21.27 -20.62 -8.37
N ALA A 496 22.20 -19.71 -8.10
CA ALA A 496 23.59 -20.08 -7.87
C ALA A 496 23.73 -21.01 -6.64
N ALA A 497 24.71 -21.91 -6.65
CA ALA A 497 24.83 -22.96 -5.65
C ALA A 497 24.88 -22.44 -4.19
N TYR A 498 25.50 -21.31 -3.95
CA TYR A 498 25.61 -20.72 -2.60
C TYR A 498 24.30 -20.14 -2.07
N LYS A 499 23.32 -19.85 -2.95
CA LYS A 499 21.99 -19.32 -2.61
C LYS A 499 20.97 -20.43 -2.30
N LEU A 500 21.31 -21.68 -2.58
CA LEU A 500 20.38 -22.79 -2.36
C LEU A 500 20.06 -22.97 -0.87
N PRO A 501 18.79 -23.16 -0.49
CA PRO A 501 18.42 -23.45 0.88
C PRO A 501 19.13 -24.71 1.39
N LYS A 502 19.73 -24.60 2.56
CA LYS A 502 20.34 -25.74 3.25
C LYS A 502 19.29 -26.63 3.91
N LYS A 503 18.21 -26.00 4.35
CA LYS A 503 17.04 -26.63 4.96
C LYS A 503 15.78 -26.13 4.29
N ILE A 504 14.84 -27.03 4.09
CA ILE A 504 13.48 -26.71 3.63
C ILE A 504 12.53 -27.29 4.68
N LEU A 505 11.70 -26.44 5.25
CA LEU A 505 10.68 -26.79 6.24
C LEU A 505 9.30 -26.61 5.59
N ILE A 506 8.38 -27.51 5.92
CA ILE A 506 7.01 -27.43 5.39
C ILE A 506 6.10 -26.86 6.47
N LYS A 507 5.23 -25.94 6.07
CA LYS A 507 4.22 -25.31 6.95
C LYS A 507 2.95 -25.07 6.14
N ASP A 508 1.80 -25.47 6.70
CA ASP A 508 0.51 -25.39 6.00
C ASP A 508 0.06 -23.95 5.71
N ASP A 509 0.47 -22.99 6.54
CA ASP A 509 0.17 -21.56 6.36
C ASP A 509 1.36 -20.73 6.86
N LEU A 510 1.88 -19.86 6.00
CA LEU A 510 2.97 -18.93 6.34
C LEU A 510 2.50 -17.71 7.13
N ASN A 511 1.19 -17.61 7.41
CA ASN A 511 0.57 -16.54 8.22
C ASN A 511 0.93 -15.12 7.73
N ARG A 512 0.87 -14.89 6.42
CA ARG A 512 1.06 -13.54 5.89
C ARG A 512 0.03 -12.58 6.47
N ALA A 513 0.41 -11.34 6.66
CA ALA A 513 -0.51 -10.28 7.05
C ALA A 513 -1.61 -10.09 5.97
N PRO A 514 -2.80 -9.51 6.28
CA PRO A 514 -3.87 -9.31 5.29
C PRO A 514 -3.49 -8.45 4.09
N ASN A 515 -2.41 -7.69 4.21
CA ASN A 515 -1.81 -6.94 3.11
C ASN A 515 -0.74 -7.74 2.35
N GLY A 516 -0.71 -9.08 2.53
CA GLY A 516 0.24 -9.98 1.87
C GLY A 516 1.67 -9.93 2.40
N LYS A 517 2.00 -9.01 3.32
CA LYS A 517 3.37 -8.89 3.84
C LYS A 517 3.76 -10.07 4.70
N ALA A 518 5.00 -10.53 4.52
CA ALA A 518 5.62 -11.57 5.31
C ALA A 518 6.01 -11.08 6.71
N ASP A 519 5.82 -11.93 7.71
CA ASP A 519 6.40 -11.76 9.04
C ASP A 519 7.67 -12.63 9.16
N TYR A 520 8.78 -12.11 8.63
CA TYR A 520 10.07 -12.83 8.66
C TYR A 520 10.54 -13.17 10.07
N LYS A 521 10.18 -12.38 11.07
CA LYS A 521 10.54 -12.65 12.45
C LYS A 521 9.86 -13.92 12.97
N SER A 522 8.56 -14.02 12.78
CA SER A 522 7.78 -15.21 13.16
C SER A 522 8.25 -16.46 12.39
N ILE A 523 8.61 -16.32 11.12
CA ILE A 523 9.14 -17.42 10.30
C ILE A 523 10.54 -17.83 10.77
N GLN A 524 11.38 -16.89 11.15
CA GLN A 524 12.70 -17.21 11.72
C GLN A 524 12.60 -17.95 13.05
N GLU A 525 11.74 -17.46 13.96
CA GLU A 525 11.45 -18.12 15.24
C GLU A 525 10.92 -19.55 15.02
N TYR A 526 10.01 -19.74 14.07
CA TYR A 526 9.52 -21.07 13.68
C TYR A 526 10.65 -21.96 13.17
N ALA A 527 11.48 -21.45 12.25
CA ALA A 527 12.59 -22.23 11.68
C ALA A 527 13.62 -22.63 12.74
N GLU A 528 13.99 -21.70 13.63
CA GLU A 528 14.90 -21.97 14.75
C GLU A 528 14.35 -23.03 15.70
N GLN A 529 13.06 -22.97 16.04
CA GLN A 529 12.37 -23.96 16.85
C GLN A 529 12.38 -25.36 16.21
N GLN A 530 12.03 -25.44 14.91
CA GLN A 530 12.00 -26.72 14.18
C GLN A 530 13.39 -27.34 14.05
N LEU A 531 14.43 -26.52 14.00
CA LEU A 531 15.82 -26.97 13.87
C LEU A 531 16.51 -27.17 15.23
N GLY A 532 15.83 -26.89 16.36
CA GLY A 532 16.38 -27.02 17.70
C GLY A 532 17.52 -26.03 17.98
N ILE A 533 17.47 -24.86 17.36
CA ILE A 533 18.46 -23.78 17.53
C ILE A 533 17.87 -22.77 18.50
N ASN A 534 18.49 -22.61 19.68
CA ASN A 534 18.11 -21.67 20.74
C ASN A 534 18.98 -20.41 20.70
#